data_b4d3ae0f698347119305551e2a248c0c
#
_entry.id   b4d3ae0f698347119305551e2a248c0c
#
_cell.length_a   1.000
_cell.length_b   1.000
_cell.length_c   1.000
_cell.angle_alpha   90.00
_cell.angle_beta   90.00
_cell.angle_gamma   90.00
#
_symmetry.space_group_name_H-M   'P 1'
#
loop_
_entity.id
_entity.type
_entity.pdbx_description
1 polymer ?
#
loop_
_entity_poly.entity_id
_entity_poly.type
_entity_poly.pdbx_seq_one_letter_code
_entity_poly.pdbx_strand_id
1 'polypeptide(L)'
;MTATADGSGATPVATATPVLTAARARSERALRQYREGTPNVVVIIVDDTDFAQPGCYGSDIATPAIDRLAGWGVRLSNFHTSAVCSPPRACLISGRNHHRVGMGMLPDLPMNFPGYTARIPAEAGTLAEILRAEGYATFEVGEWHLTPRDERSRSGPFGNWPLGKGFEHAYGFLGGDANHWGPELIRDNSYVDPPCAPEQGYHLSEDLAQEAITRLRNLRRN
;
A
#
# COMPACT_ATOMS: atom_id res chain seq x y z
N MET A 1 44.60 -51.51 3.01
CA MET A 1 43.92 -50.75 4.10
C MET A 1 43.07 -49.68 3.46
N THR A 2 41.81 -49.95 3.41
CA THR A 2 40.75 -49.14 2.81
C THR A 2 40.15 -48.25 3.89
N ALA A 3 40.09 -46.95 3.65
CA ALA A 3 39.29 -46.04 4.44
C ALA A 3 38.28 -45.34 3.52
N THR A 4 37.03 -45.75 3.62
CA THR A 4 35.87 -45.08 3.05
C THR A 4 35.47 -43.94 3.96
N ALA A 5 35.42 -42.72 3.45
CA ALA A 5 34.78 -41.59 4.10
C ALA A 5 33.48 -41.27 3.35
N ASP A 6 32.39 -41.69 3.93
CA ASP A 6 31.03 -41.26 3.62
C ASP A 6 30.75 -39.97 4.40
N GLY A 7 30.41 -38.91 3.73
CA GLY A 7 30.17 -37.60 4.29
C GLY A 7 29.10 -36.85 3.52
N SER A 8 27.87 -37.39 3.47
CA SER A 8 26.70 -36.67 2.99
C SER A 8 26.18 -35.70 4.09
N GLY A 9 26.81 -34.54 4.17
CA GLY A 9 26.30 -33.42 4.97
C GLY A 9 25.18 -32.71 4.25
N ALA A 10 23.97 -33.21 4.34
CA ALA A 10 22.77 -32.45 3.98
C ALA A 10 22.56 -31.34 5.00
N THR A 11 22.77 -30.09 4.60
CA THR A 11 22.42 -28.92 5.39
C THR A 11 20.90 -28.88 5.60
N PRO A 12 20.40 -28.80 6.83
CA PRO A 12 18.96 -28.73 7.03
C PRO A 12 18.41 -27.44 6.43
N VAL A 13 17.44 -27.58 5.53
CA VAL A 13 16.63 -26.47 5.01
C VAL A 13 15.98 -25.80 6.22
N ALA A 14 16.25 -24.51 6.41
CA ALA A 14 15.68 -23.73 7.50
C ALA A 14 14.16 -23.84 7.44
N THR A 15 13.59 -24.48 8.46
CA THR A 15 12.13 -24.55 8.66
C THR A 15 11.60 -23.12 8.83
N ALA A 16 10.52 -22.80 8.11
CA ALA A 16 9.85 -21.51 8.14
C ALA A 16 9.65 -21.03 9.60
N THR A 17 10.06 -19.81 9.87
CA THR A 17 10.08 -19.19 11.19
C THR A 17 8.71 -19.32 11.88
N PRO A 18 8.63 -19.63 13.17
CA PRO A 18 7.37 -19.81 13.92
C PRO A 18 6.41 -18.60 13.83
N VAL A 19 6.93 -17.41 13.58
CA VAL A 19 6.17 -16.17 13.41
C VAL A 19 5.29 -16.21 12.15
N LEU A 20 5.83 -16.71 11.02
CA LEU A 20 5.06 -16.85 9.77
C LEU A 20 3.94 -17.89 9.91
N THR A 21 4.19 -18.97 10.65
CA THR A 21 3.17 -20.00 10.90
C THR A 21 2.07 -19.49 11.82
N ALA A 22 2.40 -18.71 12.84
CA ALA A 22 1.42 -18.10 13.75
C ALA A 22 0.60 -16.99 13.05
N ALA A 23 1.22 -16.17 12.18
CA ALA A 23 0.52 -15.16 11.39
C ALA A 23 -0.43 -15.83 10.39
N ARG A 24 -0.01 -16.90 9.73
CA ARG A 24 -0.84 -17.66 8.80
C ARG A 24 -2.03 -18.35 9.51
N ALA A 25 -1.81 -18.95 10.67
CA ALA A 25 -2.86 -19.54 11.49
C ALA A 25 -3.86 -18.51 12.04
N ARG A 26 -3.39 -17.30 12.37
CA ARG A 26 -4.27 -16.17 12.74
C ARG A 26 -5.08 -15.67 11.56
N SER A 27 -4.48 -15.55 10.39
CA SER A 27 -5.16 -15.16 9.14
C SER A 27 -6.28 -16.16 8.78
N GLU A 28 -6.00 -17.45 8.83
CA GLU A 28 -7.00 -18.50 8.59
C GLU A 28 -8.13 -18.52 9.62
N ARG A 29 -7.86 -18.07 10.84
CA ARG A 29 -8.85 -17.97 11.92
C ARG A 29 -9.69 -16.70 11.80
N ALA A 30 -9.11 -15.59 11.35
CA ALA A 30 -9.78 -14.30 11.16
C ALA A 30 -10.75 -14.33 9.96
N LEU A 31 -10.43 -15.05 8.89
CA LEU A 31 -11.34 -15.30 7.75
C LEU A 31 -12.67 -15.97 8.17
N ARG A 32 -12.77 -16.46 9.40
CA ARG A 32 -13.97 -17.12 9.95
C ARG A 32 -14.76 -16.30 10.96
N GLN A 33 -14.32 -15.09 11.31
CA GLN A 33 -15.00 -14.26 12.32
C GLN A 33 -15.03 -12.78 11.97
N TYR A 34 -15.79 -12.44 10.93
CA TYR A 34 -16.27 -11.08 10.79
C TYR A 34 -17.07 -10.69 12.04
N ARG A 35 -16.59 -9.72 12.80
CA ARG A 35 -17.31 -9.22 13.98
C ARG A 35 -18.34 -8.20 13.50
N GLU A 36 -19.61 -8.52 13.62
CA GLU A 36 -20.70 -7.57 13.37
C GLU A 36 -20.49 -6.28 14.20
N GLY A 37 -20.65 -5.13 13.57
CA GLY A 37 -20.43 -3.83 14.22
C GLY A 37 -19.01 -3.31 14.18
N THR A 38 -18.06 -4.01 13.56
CA THR A 38 -16.70 -3.50 13.34
C THR A 38 -16.72 -2.33 12.33
N PRO A 39 -16.12 -1.17 12.66
CA PRO A 39 -16.15 -0.01 11.77
C PRO A 39 -15.31 -0.24 10.51
N ASN A 40 -15.78 0.26 9.37
CA ASN A 40 -14.95 0.39 8.19
C ASN A 40 -13.92 1.50 8.37
N VAL A 41 -12.73 1.32 7.81
CA VAL A 41 -11.65 2.31 7.83
C VAL A 41 -11.34 2.70 6.39
N VAL A 42 -11.50 3.99 6.09
CA VAL A 42 -11.13 4.58 4.79
C VAL A 42 -10.10 5.66 5.04
N VAL A 43 -8.93 5.52 4.44
CA VAL A 43 -7.86 6.54 4.48
C VAL A 43 -7.75 7.14 3.08
N ILE A 44 -7.94 8.44 2.98
CA ILE A 44 -7.79 9.19 1.72
C ILE A 44 -6.55 10.07 1.86
N ILE A 45 -5.56 9.82 1.02
CA ILE A 45 -4.36 10.65 0.92
C ILE A 45 -4.54 11.53 -0.30
N VAL A 46 -4.47 12.83 -0.10
CA VAL A 46 -4.39 13.80 -1.20
C VAL A 46 -2.92 14.14 -1.37
N ASP A 47 -2.37 13.83 -2.55
CA ASP A 47 -0.97 14.02 -2.84
C ASP A 47 -0.68 15.44 -3.34
N ASP A 48 0.54 15.91 -3.12
CA ASP A 48 1.00 17.26 -3.50
C ASP A 48 0.02 18.39 -3.09
N THR A 49 -0.66 18.20 -1.95
CA THR A 49 -1.64 19.16 -1.43
C THR A 49 -1.12 19.84 -0.18
N ASP A 50 -1.07 21.16 -0.23
CA ASP A 50 -0.65 21.99 0.88
C ASP A 50 -1.76 22.12 1.94
N PHE A 51 -1.37 22.40 3.19
CA PHE A 51 -2.28 22.59 4.32
C PHE A 51 -3.41 23.60 4.05
N ALA A 52 -3.09 24.69 3.34
CA ALA A 52 -4.04 25.77 3.08
C ALA A 52 -4.90 25.56 1.83
N GLN A 53 -4.75 24.49 1.08
CA GLN A 53 -5.50 24.29 -0.18
C GLN A 53 -6.95 23.82 0.00
N PRO A 54 -7.31 22.98 0.98
CA PRO A 54 -8.73 22.68 1.21
C PRO A 54 -9.49 23.87 1.79
N GLY A 55 -10.75 24.08 1.35
CA GLY A 55 -11.61 25.18 1.79
C GLY A 55 -11.80 25.20 3.31
N CYS A 56 -11.90 24.05 3.97
CA CYS A 56 -12.03 23.94 5.43
C CYS A 56 -10.82 24.51 6.22
N TYR A 57 -9.71 24.79 5.56
CA TYR A 57 -8.53 25.47 6.12
C TYR A 57 -8.35 26.90 5.61
N GLY A 58 -9.34 27.44 4.88
CA GLY A 58 -9.39 28.85 4.50
C GLY A 58 -9.03 29.16 3.06
N SER A 59 -8.94 28.17 2.18
CA SER A 59 -8.72 28.37 0.75
C SER A 59 -9.98 28.84 0.03
N ASP A 60 -9.79 29.59 -1.05
CA ASP A 60 -10.84 29.92 -2.03
C ASP A 60 -11.12 28.75 -3.00
N ILE A 61 -10.32 27.68 -2.95
CA ILE A 61 -10.54 26.48 -3.76
C ILE A 61 -11.76 25.73 -3.23
N ALA A 62 -12.73 25.49 -4.08
CA ALA A 62 -13.93 24.75 -3.71
C ALA A 62 -13.61 23.26 -3.49
N THR A 63 -13.67 22.81 -2.23
CA THR A 63 -13.49 21.41 -1.83
C THR A 63 -14.68 20.87 -1.05
N PRO A 64 -15.91 20.88 -1.62
CA PRO A 64 -17.14 20.69 -0.87
C PRO A 64 -17.25 19.32 -0.17
N ALA A 65 -16.63 18.28 -0.73
CA ALA A 65 -16.63 16.95 -0.11
C ALA A 65 -15.70 16.91 1.11
N ILE A 66 -14.52 17.50 1.01
CA ILE A 66 -13.55 17.61 2.13
C ILE A 66 -14.13 18.50 3.22
N ASP A 67 -14.72 19.63 2.85
CA ASP A 67 -15.34 20.59 3.80
C ASP A 67 -16.49 19.95 4.58
N ARG A 68 -17.31 19.12 3.91
CA ARG A 68 -18.36 18.35 4.56
C ARG A 68 -17.80 17.32 5.54
N LEU A 69 -16.75 16.59 5.18
CA LEU A 69 -16.05 15.66 6.09
C LEU A 69 -15.48 16.40 7.29
N ALA A 70 -14.86 17.55 7.07
CA ALA A 70 -14.33 18.41 8.13
C ALA A 70 -15.44 18.90 9.10
N GLY A 71 -16.65 19.11 8.60
CA GLY A 71 -17.83 19.47 9.39
C GLY A 71 -18.37 18.32 10.27
N TRP A 72 -18.14 17.09 9.89
CA TRP A 72 -18.55 15.89 10.65
C TRP A 72 -17.49 15.35 11.60
N GLY A 73 -16.26 15.74 11.39
CA GLY A 73 -15.10 15.15 12.08
C GLY A 73 -14.26 16.17 12.82
N VAL A 74 -13.00 15.82 13.01
CA VAL A 74 -12.00 16.67 13.67
C VAL A 74 -11.01 17.18 12.63
N ARG A 75 -10.75 18.49 12.67
CA ARG A 75 -9.67 19.12 11.90
C ARG A 75 -8.43 19.25 12.75
N LEU A 76 -7.31 18.76 12.25
CA LEU A 76 -6.02 18.87 12.91
C LEU A 76 -5.26 20.04 12.32
N SER A 77 -5.02 21.10 13.10
CA SER A 77 -4.30 22.30 12.67
C SER A 77 -2.78 22.20 12.80
N ASN A 78 -2.29 21.15 13.45
CA ASN A 78 -0.87 20.93 13.69
C ASN A 78 -0.50 19.46 13.39
N PHE A 79 -0.81 19.01 12.15
CA PHE A 79 -0.48 17.69 11.66
C PHE A 79 0.67 17.81 10.68
N HIS A 80 1.73 17.03 10.90
CA HIS A 80 2.95 17.07 10.09
C HIS A 80 3.20 15.73 9.42
N THR A 81 3.65 15.79 8.18
CA THR A 81 4.17 14.65 7.41
C THR A 81 5.56 14.99 6.89
N SER A 82 6.26 14.08 6.24
CA SER A 82 7.47 14.43 5.49
C SER A 82 7.12 15.02 4.12
N ALA A 83 8.07 15.77 3.54
CA ALA A 83 7.85 16.62 2.39
C ALA A 83 7.77 15.91 1.02
N VAL A 84 7.97 14.58 0.97
CA VAL A 84 7.92 13.76 -0.26
C VAL A 84 7.04 12.53 -0.03
N CYS A 85 6.43 12.02 -1.10
CA CYS A 85 5.34 11.04 -1.07
C CYS A 85 5.66 9.70 -0.37
N SER A 86 6.76 9.03 -0.69
CA SER A 86 7.03 7.67 -0.20
C SER A 86 7.31 7.57 1.31
N PRO A 87 8.08 8.47 1.95
CA PRO A 87 8.32 8.41 3.39
C PRO A 87 7.04 8.45 4.24
N PRO A 88 6.09 9.38 4.07
CA PRO A 88 4.85 9.36 4.86
C PRO A 88 3.94 8.17 4.52
N ARG A 89 3.93 7.69 3.27
CA ARG A 89 3.22 6.46 2.89
C ARG A 89 3.79 5.25 3.65
N ALA A 90 5.10 5.13 3.74
CA ALA A 90 5.76 4.09 4.52
C ALA A 90 5.46 4.21 6.03
N CYS A 91 5.42 5.43 6.58
CA CYS A 91 4.99 5.66 7.96
C CYS A 91 3.55 5.21 8.18
N LEU A 92 2.64 5.58 7.28
CA LEU A 92 1.23 5.25 7.37
C LEU A 92 0.99 3.74 7.40
N ILE A 93 1.57 3.00 6.43
CA ILE A 93 1.30 1.56 6.34
C ILE A 93 2.04 0.73 7.37
N SER A 94 3.19 1.20 7.89
CA SER A 94 4.01 0.44 8.85
C SER A 94 3.83 0.87 10.30
N GLY A 95 3.24 2.04 10.57
CA GLY A 95 3.19 2.64 11.90
C GLY A 95 4.58 2.99 12.47
N ARG A 96 5.61 3.10 11.62
CA ARG A 96 7.01 3.32 12.01
C ARG A 96 7.59 4.54 11.31
N ASN A 97 8.62 5.11 11.90
CA ASN A 97 9.41 6.14 11.20
C ASN A 97 9.98 5.56 9.90
N HIS A 98 9.90 6.32 8.81
CA HIS A 98 10.26 5.87 7.46
C HIS A 98 11.72 5.40 7.33
N HIS A 99 12.68 5.99 8.06
CA HIS A 99 14.06 5.51 8.09
C HIS A 99 14.19 4.11 8.72
N ARG A 100 13.32 3.79 9.71
CA ARG A 100 13.30 2.47 10.35
C ARG A 100 12.82 1.36 9.41
N VAL A 101 12.10 1.73 8.36
CA VAL A 101 11.57 0.79 7.36
C VAL A 101 12.22 0.98 5.99
N GLY A 102 13.40 1.57 5.94
CA GLY A 102 14.18 1.67 4.72
C GLY A 102 13.74 2.75 3.73
N MET A 103 12.73 3.57 4.07
CA MET A 103 12.12 4.55 3.17
C MET A 103 12.49 5.99 3.55
N GLY A 104 13.79 6.23 3.81
CA GLY A 104 14.30 7.58 4.08
C GLY A 104 14.26 8.52 2.88
N MET A 105 14.06 7.98 1.67
CA MET A 105 13.97 8.68 0.39
C MET A 105 12.98 7.97 -0.54
N LEU A 106 12.78 8.49 -1.75
CA LEU A 106 11.96 7.87 -2.80
C LEU A 106 12.51 6.49 -3.21
N PRO A 107 11.66 5.52 -3.52
CA PRO A 107 12.08 4.19 -3.92
C PRO A 107 12.74 4.13 -5.31
N ASP A 108 12.70 5.24 -6.05
CA ASP A 108 13.39 5.43 -7.32
C ASP A 108 14.90 5.65 -7.17
N LEU A 109 15.33 6.05 -5.99
CA LEU A 109 16.71 6.41 -5.64
C LEU A 109 17.22 5.62 -4.43
N PRO A 110 17.27 4.27 -4.50
CA PRO A 110 17.78 3.46 -3.41
C PRO A 110 19.26 3.79 -3.14
N MET A 111 19.61 3.87 -1.87
CA MET A 111 20.99 4.06 -1.42
C MET A 111 21.39 2.89 -0.53
N ASN A 112 22.66 2.48 -0.58
CA ASN A 112 23.19 1.40 0.25
C ASN A 112 23.50 1.87 1.71
N PHE A 113 22.59 2.66 2.28
CA PHE A 113 22.67 3.07 3.68
C PHE A 113 21.50 2.51 4.48
N PRO A 114 21.70 2.16 5.75
CA PRO A 114 20.60 1.83 6.64
C PRO A 114 19.54 2.94 6.62
N GLY A 115 18.27 2.55 6.45
CA GLY A 115 17.17 3.51 6.37
C GLY A 115 16.88 4.09 4.97
N TYR A 116 17.70 3.79 3.95
CA TYR A 116 17.54 4.31 2.58
C TYR A 116 17.53 3.22 1.51
N THR A 117 17.19 2.01 1.90
CA THR A 117 17.20 0.84 1.00
C THR A 117 16.04 0.82 0.01
N ALA A 118 15.07 1.71 0.16
CA ALA A 118 13.83 1.76 -0.62
C ALA A 118 12.96 0.47 -0.51
N ARG A 119 13.23 -0.37 0.49
CA ARG A 119 12.54 -1.63 0.72
C ARG A 119 12.04 -1.70 2.15
N ILE A 120 10.74 -1.81 2.30
CA ILE A 120 10.12 -2.06 3.60
C ILE A 120 10.39 -3.53 3.95
N PRO A 121 11.14 -3.80 5.02
CA PRO A 121 11.51 -5.17 5.38
C PRO A 121 10.28 -5.98 5.79
N ALA A 122 10.33 -7.30 5.58
CA ALA A 122 9.21 -8.20 5.90
C ALA A 122 8.84 -8.20 7.39
N GLU A 123 9.81 -7.89 8.24
CA GLU A 123 9.64 -7.82 9.71
C GLU A 123 8.87 -6.56 10.16
N ALA A 124 8.69 -5.61 9.27
CA ALA A 124 8.03 -4.34 9.58
C ALA A 124 6.52 -4.42 9.38
N GLY A 125 5.86 -5.50 9.57
CA GLY A 125 4.43 -5.72 9.42
C GLY A 125 3.61 -4.48 9.03
N THR A 126 2.68 -4.59 8.13
CA THR A 126 1.92 -3.46 7.62
C THR A 126 0.52 -3.36 8.24
N LEU A 127 -0.10 -2.19 8.14
CA LEU A 127 -1.50 -1.97 8.53
C LEU A 127 -2.44 -2.94 7.80
N ALA A 128 -2.22 -3.17 6.51
CA ALA A 128 -3.02 -4.09 5.72
C ALA A 128 -2.88 -5.55 6.21
N GLU A 129 -1.66 -6.01 6.50
CA GLU A 129 -1.42 -7.35 7.08
C GLU A 129 -2.12 -7.51 8.44
N ILE A 130 -2.04 -6.50 9.30
CA ILE A 130 -2.66 -6.51 10.63
C ILE A 130 -4.17 -6.54 10.51
N LEU A 131 -4.77 -5.65 9.73
CA LEU A 131 -6.22 -5.58 9.54
C LEU A 131 -6.77 -6.84 8.87
N ARG A 132 -6.07 -7.35 7.87
CA ARG A 132 -6.44 -8.63 7.25
C ARG A 132 -6.41 -9.79 8.24
N ALA A 133 -5.43 -9.82 9.15
CA ALA A 133 -5.38 -10.83 10.21
C ALA A 133 -6.56 -10.72 11.20
N GLU A 134 -7.17 -9.53 11.30
CA GLU A 134 -8.39 -9.28 12.10
C GLU A 134 -9.69 -9.44 11.28
N GLY A 135 -9.60 -9.92 10.04
CA GLY A 135 -10.76 -10.23 9.17
C GLY A 135 -11.26 -9.10 8.29
N TYR A 136 -10.53 -7.99 8.21
CA TYR A 136 -10.87 -6.92 7.26
C TYR A 136 -10.50 -7.32 5.83
N ALA A 137 -11.35 -6.95 4.88
CA ALA A 137 -10.96 -6.87 3.49
C ALA A 137 -10.10 -5.61 3.27
N THR A 138 -8.97 -5.76 2.61
CA THR A 138 -7.97 -4.69 2.48
C THR A 138 -7.76 -4.33 1.02
N PHE A 139 -7.89 -3.02 0.69
CA PHE A 139 -7.78 -2.50 -0.67
C PHE A 139 -6.82 -1.32 -0.70
N GLU A 140 -6.02 -1.25 -1.75
CA GLU A 140 -5.23 -0.08 -2.12
C GLU A 140 -5.75 0.43 -3.46
N VAL A 141 -5.97 1.74 -3.58
CA VAL A 141 -6.40 2.37 -4.83
C VAL A 141 -5.67 3.69 -5.00
N GLY A 142 -4.87 3.79 -6.05
CA GLY A 142 -4.16 5.02 -6.38
C GLY A 142 -2.66 4.88 -6.53
N GLU A 143 -1.93 5.88 -6.02
CA GLU A 143 -0.49 5.88 -6.01
C GLU A 143 0.06 5.03 -4.87
N TRP A 144 0.84 4.02 -5.24
CA TRP A 144 1.54 3.19 -4.26
C TRP A 144 2.89 3.78 -3.81
N HIS A 145 3.78 4.05 -4.73
CA HIS A 145 5.12 4.63 -4.58
C HIS A 145 5.99 4.05 -3.45
N LEU A 146 5.85 2.76 -3.16
CA LEU A 146 6.64 2.02 -2.17
C LEU A 146 7.36 0.81 -2.78
N THR A 147 7.28 0.63 -4.10
CA THR A 147 8.00 -0.41 -4.82
C THR A 147 9.28 0.17 -5.40
N PRO A 148 10.47 -0.39 -5.11
CA PRO A 148 11.71 0.00 -5.75
C PRO A 148 11.62 -0.11 -7.28
N ARG A 149 12.30 0.79 -7.99
CA ARG A 149 12.24 0.85 -9.45
C ARG A 149 12.63 -0.46 -10.13
N ASP A 150 13.62 -1.15 -9.59
CA ASP A 150 14.11 -2.44 -10.09
C ASP A 150 13.13 -3.61 -9.85
N GLU A 151 12.11 -3.40 -9.02
CA GLU A 151 11.08 -4.39 -8.73
C GLU A 151 9.73 -4.10 -9.46
N ARG A 152 9.65 -3.05 -10.27
CA ARG A 152 8.45 -2.68 -11.04
C ARG A 152 8.36 -3.42 -12.38
N SER A 153 8.86 -4.64 -12.46
CA SER A 153 8.77 -5.45 -13.68
C SER A 153 7.48 -6.29 -13.72
N ARG A 154 7.02 -6.63 -14.93
CA ARG A 154 5.87 -7.54 -15.11
C ARG A 154 6.07 -8.93 -14.51
N SER A 155 7.32 -9.30 -14.24
CA SER A 155 7.71 -10.57 -13.64
C SER A 155 8.02 -10.46 -12.14
N GLY A 156 7.83 -9.30 -11.52
CA GLY A 156 8.21 -9.04 -10.13
C GLY A 156 9.72 -8.79 -9.94
N PRO A 157 10.20 -8.96 -8.70
CA PRO A 157 9.54 -9.57 -7.54
C PRO A 157 8.40 -8.72 -6.97
N PHE A 158 7.35 -9.38 -6.47
CA PHE A 158 6.13 -8.71 -6.00
C PHE A 158 6.12 -8.43 -4.49
N GLY A 159 7.22 -8.65 -3.77
CA GLY A 159 7.27 -8.51 -2.31
C GLY A 159 7.06 -7.08 -1.79
N ASN A 160 7.36 -6.07 -2.61
CA ASN A 160 7.13 -4.65 -2.30
C ASN A 160 5.95 -4.04 -3.07
N TRP A 161 5.20 -4.83 -3.81
CA TRP A 161 3.94 -4.43 -4.41
C TRP A 161 2.82 -4.42 -3.35
N PRO A 162 1.68 -3.77 -3.61
CA PRO A 162 0.59 -3.69 -2.62
C PRO A 162 0.16 -5.05 -2.05
N LEU A 163 -0.02 -6.07 -2.88
CA LEU A 163 -0.41 -7.40 -2.42
C LEU A 163 0.67 -8.05 -1.55
N GLY A 164 1.95 -7.84 -1.87
CA GLY A 164 3.08 -8.28 -1.07
C GLY A 164 3.19 -7.60 0.29
N LYS A 165 2.45 -6.50 0.49
CA LYS A 165 2.32 -5.74 1.74
C LYS A 165 0.97 -5.93 2.43
N GLY A 166 0.23 -6.99 2.07
CA GLY A 166 -0.95 -7.44 2.79
C GLY A 166 -2.29 -6.96 2.26
N PHE A 167 -2.32 -6.13 1.24
CA PHE A 167 -3.56 -5.80 0.56
C PHE A 167 -4.08 -7.01 -0.25
N GLU A 168 -5.38 -7.23 -0.22
CA GLU A 168 -6.02 -8.31 -0.99
C GLU A 168 -6.25 -7.91 -2.44
N HIS A 169 -6.45 -6.61 -2.66
CA HIS A 169 -6.61 -6.04 -3.98
C HIS A 169 -5.90 -4.69 -4.08
N ALA A 170 -5.42 -4.40 -5.27
CA ALA A 170 -4.81 -3.12 -5.61
C ALA A 170 -5.25 -2.67 -7.00
N TYR A 171 -5.40 -1.36 -7.18
CA TYR A 171 -5.64 -0.74 -8.47
C TYR A 171 -5.04 0.67 -8.50
N GLY A 172 -4.11 0.93 -9.39
CA GLY A 172 -3.46 2.23 -9.47
C GLY A 172 -2.12 2.14 -10.18
N PHE A 173 -1.10 2.80 -9.65
CA PHE A 173 0.23 2.81 -10.26
C PHE A 173 1.35 2.72 -9.21
N LEU A 174 2.50 2.19 -9.64
CA LEU A 174 3.63 1.90 -8.74
C LEU A 174 4.61 3.06 -8.60
N GLY A 175 4.64 3.97 -9.53
CA GLY A 175 5.52 5.14 -9.55
C GLY A 175 5.04 6.25 -8.62
N GLY A 176 5.77 7.36 -8.58
CA GLY A 176 5.40 8.57 -7.83
C GLY A 176 4.71 9.62 -8.70
N ASP A 177 4.59 9.36 -9.98
CA ASP A 177 3.86 10.20 -10.93
C ASP A 177 3.21 9.33 -12.00
N ALA A 178 2.15 9.82 -12.58
CA ALA A 178 1.45 9.16 -13.66
C ALA A 178 0.84 10.19 -14.64
N ASN A 179 0.83 9.85 -15.91
CA ASN A 179 0.07 10.61 -16.88
C ASN A 179 -1.43 10.41 -16.62
N HIS A 180 -2.17 11.48 -16.40
CA HIS A 180 -3.59 11.41 -16.03
C HIS A 180 -4.50 10.91 -17.16
N TRP A 181 -4.04 10.93 -18.40
CA TRP A 181 -4.80 10.49 -19.58
C TRP A 181 -4.29 9.20 -20.21
N GLY A 182 -3.11 8.73 -19.81
CA GLY A 182 -2.50 7.49 -20.30
C GLY A 182 -1.54 6.92 -19.25
N PRO A 183 -2.04 6.57 -18.07
CA PRO A 183 -1.22 6.03 -16.98
C PRO A 183 -0.76 4.60 -17.28
N GLU A 184 0.37 4.23 -16.69
CA GLU A 184 0.76 2.83 -16.56
C GLU A 184 0.10 2.25 -15.31
N LEU A 185 -1.01 1.54 -15.50
CA LEU A 185 -1.82 1.01 -14.40
C LEU A 185 -1.42 -0.41 -14.02
N ILE A 186 -1.67 -0.72 -12.76
CA ILE A 186 -1.68 -2.09 -12.26
C ILE A 186 -3.05 -2.45 -11.71
N ARG A 187 -3.40 -3.74 -11.83
CA ARG A 187 -4.46 -4.38 -11.07
C ARG A 187 -3.88 -5.61 -10.40
N ASP A 188 -3.86 -5.59 -9.07
CA ASP A 188 -3.19 -6.59 -8.25
C ASP A 188 -1.69 -6.69 -8.62
N ASN A 189 -1.21 -7.83 -9.09
CA ASN A 189 0.18 -8.03 -9.54
C ASN A 189 0.33 -8.00 -11.07
N SER A 190 -0.56 -7.33 -11.79
CA SER A 190 -0.53 -7.29 -13.24
C SER A 190 -0.68 -5.88 -13.78
N TYR A 191 0.13 -5.50 -14.77
CA TYR A 191 -0.10 -4.29 -15.53
C TYR A 191 -1.35 -4.43 -16.39
N VAL A 192 -2.15 -3.38 -16.44
CA VAL A 192 -3.40 -3.31 -17.19
C VAL A 192 -3.48 -2.01 -17.98
N ASP A 193 -4.21 -2.03 -19.07
CA ASP A 193 -4.50 -0.82 -19.83
C ASP A 193 -5.64 -0.02 -19.16
N PRO A 194 -5.70 1.31 -19.33
CA PRO A 194 -6.85 2.11 -18.95
C PRO A 194 -8.15 1.58 -19.59
N PRO A 195 -9.30 1.71 -18.91
CA PRO A 195 -10.58 1.17 -19.40
C PRO A 195 -11.08 1.79 -20.71
N CYS A 196 -10.60 2.98 -21.07
CA CYS A 196 -10.88 3.63 -22.35
C CYS A 196 -9.73 4.58 -22.72
N ALA A 197 -9.70 5.03 -23.97
CA ALA A 197 -8.71 5.96 -24.46
C ALA A 197 -8.99 7.41 -24.00
N PRO A 198 -8.00 8.29 -23.99
CA PRO A 198 -8.16 9.71 -23.63
C PRO A 198 -9.23 10.41 -24.46
N GLU A 199 -9.29 10.11 -25.76
CA GLU A 199 -10.27 10.67 -26.71
C GLU A 199 -11.71 10.26 -26.38
N GLN A 200 -11.86 9.19 -25.57
CA GLN A 200 -13.15 8.70 -25.07
C GLN A 200 -13.49 9.30 -23.69
N GLY A 201 -12.68 10.24 -23.20
CA GLY A 201 -12.89 10.92 -21.93
C GLY A 201 -12.22 10.28 -20.71
N TYR A 202 -11.20 9.43 -20.92
CA TYR A 202 -10.47 8.85 -19.78
C TYR A 202 -9.76 9.93 -18.96
N HIS A 203 -9.88 9.81 -17.64
CA HIS A 203 -9.08 10.58 -16.67
C HIS A 203 -8.80 9.74 -15.43
N LEU A 204 -7.53 9.64 -15.05
CA LEU A 204 -7.04 8.78 -13.96
C LEU A 204 -7.78 9.00 -12.63
N SER A 205 -8.00 10.25 -12.21
CA SER A 205 -8.65 10.52 -10.92
C SER A 205 -10.11 10.04 -10.88
N GLU A 206 -10.83 10.10 -12.01
CA GLU A 206 -12.19 9.59 -12.12
C GLU A 206 -12.23 8.07 -12.09
N ASP A 207 -11.28 7.42 -12.77
CA ASP A 207 -11.12 5.98 -12.82
C ASP A 207 -10.80 5.41 -11.42
N LEU A 208 -9.82 6.00 -10.72
CA LEU A 208 -9.49 5.62 -9.34
C LEU A 208 -10.68 5.79 -8.39
N ALA A 209 -11.40 6.90 -8.50
CA ALA A 209 -12.59 7.15 -7.68
C ALA A 209 -13.68 6.10 -7.98
N GLN A 210 -13.91 5.76 -9.26
CA GLN A 210 -14.90 4.77 -9.65
C GLN A 210 -14.52 3.35 -9.18
N GLU A 211 -13.25 2.98 -9.24
CA GLU A 211 -12.77 1.71 -8.69
C GLU A 211 -13.01 1.64 -7.17
N ALA A 212 -12.62 2.69 -6.42
CA ALA A 212 -12.83 2.76 -4.98
C ALA A 212 -14.33 2.64 -4.62
N ILE A 213 -15.22 3.36 -5.32
CA ILE A 213 -16.67 3.28 -5.12
C ILE A 213 -17.18 1.86 -5.43
N THR A 214 -16.69 1.24 -6.47
CA THR A 214 -17.09 -0.12 -6.86
C THR A 214 -16.70 -1.13 -5.79
N ARG A 215 -15.49 -1.03 -5.24
CA ARG A 215 -15.04 -1.88 -4.12
C ARG A 215 -15.93 -1.71 -2.88
N LEU A 216 -16.18 -0.48 -2.47
CA LEU A 216 -17.05 -0.17 -1.33
C LEU A 216 -18.48 -0.69 -1.52
N ARG A 217 -19.04 -0.62 -2.73
CA ARG A 217 -20.37 -1.16 -3.05
C ARG A 217 -20.41 -2.68 -2.98
N ASN A 218 -19.35 -3.35 -3.41
CA ASN A 218 -19.27 -4.80 -3.37
C ASN A 218 -19.19 -5.36 -1.94
N LEU A 219 -18.52 -4.65 -1.02
CA LEU A 219 -18.49 -5.00 0.40
C LEU A 219 -19.87 -4.98 1.08
N ARG A 220 -20.80 -4.16 0.58
CA ARG A 220 -22.16 -4.05 1.14
C ARG A 220 -23.10 -5.18 0.68
N ARG A 221 -22.69 -6.00 -0.28
CA ARG A 221 -23.52 -7.06 -0.86
C ARG A 221 -23.28 -8.44 -0.25
N ASN A 222 -22.26 -8.54 0.58
CA ASN A 222 -21.88 -9.73 1.34
C ASN A 222 -22.10 -9.51 2.83
#